data_f3b8c8269c554cb6bd74df5b16f10b14
#
_entry.id   f3b8c8269c554cb6bd74df5b16f10b14
#
_cell.length_a   1.000
_cell.length_b   1.000
_cell.length_c   1.000
_cell.angle_alpha   90.00
_cell.angle_beta   90.00
_cell.angle_gamma   90.00
#
_symmetry.space_group_name_H-M   'P 1'
#
loop_
_entity.id
_entity.type
_entity.pdbx_description
1 polymer ?
#
loop_
_entity_poly.entity_id
_entity_poly.type
_entity_poly.pdbx_seq_one_letter_code
_entity_poly.pdbx_strand_id
1 'polypeptide(L)'
;MDSIDRSAPESGTRAGREELAERVARAVREEGTFDLPGGLRLLRACSPTELEHGVSFPAFCVVAQGSKEVLLGDDVYRYDANRYLITAAALPIASRITEASEERPYLGVVLGLDPALVGSVMVEAGHPAPGDRTAMRAFDVSPLGVGLLDAVVRLVGLLDAPADEARFLRPLVTREIVFRLLSGEQGGRLRQTAVLGGHAHRIAGALERLREDFDRPLRVEDIARESGMSVSGFHHHFKAVTAMSPLQFQKRMRLQAARRLMLAEDLDAAGAGRRVGYGDASQFTREYKRLFGAPPMRDAERLREATLASAGLP
;
A
#
# COMPACT_ATOMS: atom_id res chain seq x y z
N MET A 1 30.31 9.10 37.76
CA MET A 1 30.50 8.27 36.56
C MET A 1 29.19 7.52 36.37
N ASP A 2 28.22 8.26 35.84
CA ASP A 2 26.82 7.83 35.81
C ASP A 2 26.56 6.92 34.61
N SER A 3 26.14 5.70 34.92
CA SER A 3 25.62 4.76 33.92
C SER A 3 24.28 5.30 33.39
N ILE A 4 24.30 5.88 32.21
CA ILE A 4 23.08 6.25 31.50
C ILE A 4 22.33 4.95 31.20
N ASP A 5 21.23 4.77 31.92
CA ASP A 5 20.28 3.65 31.74
C ASP A 5 19.73 3.64 30.29
N ARG A 6 20.25 2.72 29.46
CA ARG A 6 19.82 2.50 28.07
C ARG A 6 18.54 1.68 27.96
N SER A 7 17.92 1.29 29.07
CA SER A 7 16.71 0.43 29.08
C SER A 7 15.40 1.20 28.94
N ALA A 8 15.37 2.50 29.20
CA ALA A 8 14.15 3.32 29.16
C ALA A 8 13.46 3.43 27.77
N PRO A 9 14.18 3.58 26.62
CA PRO A 9 13.51 3.68 25.30
C PRO A 9 12.86 2.39 24.82
N GLU A 10 13.39 1.22 25.18
CA GLU A 10 12.82 -0.06 24.75
C GLU A 10 11.51 -0.41 25.50
N SER A 11 11.44 -0.08 26.78
CA SER A 11 10.26 -0.28 27.62
C SER A 11 9.08 0.57 27.15
N GLY A 12 9.29 1.85 26.87
CA GLY A 12 8.23 2.74 26.34
C GLY A 12 7.70 2.33 24.96
N THR A 13 8.59 1.78 24.13
CA THR A 13 8.21 1.30 22.79
C THR A 13 7.36 0.02 22.86
N ARG A 14 7.64 -0.86 23.81
CA ARG A 14 6.85 -2.08 24.02
C ARG A 14 5.45 -1.78 24.53
N ALA A 15 5.33 -0.94 25.56
CA ALA A 15 4.03 -0.52 26.11
C ALA A 15 3.16 0.18 25.05
N GLY A 16 3.75 1.07 24.23
CA GLY A 16 3.04 1.73 23.14
C GLY A 16 2.54 0.78 22.05
N ARG A 17 3.27 -0.31 21.75
CA ARG A 17 2.80 -1.35 20.81
C ARG A 17 1.67 -2.19 21.40
N GLU A 18 1.77 -2.57 22.65
CA GLU A 18 0.72 -3.28 23.36
C GLU A 18 -0.56 -2.44 23.40
N GLU A 19 -0.46 -1.16 23.72
CA GLU A 19 -1.57 -0.22 23.70
C GLU A 19 -2.17 -0.06 22.28
N LEU A 20 -1.34 0.06 21.24
CA LEU A 20 -1.84 0.13 19.85
C LEU A 20 -2.62 -1.12 19.48
N ALA A 21 -2.09 -2.31 19.80
CA ALA A 21 -2.76 -3.57 19.52
C ALA A 21 -4.12 -3.68 20.24
N GLU A 22 -4.18 -3.30 21.53
CA GLU A 22 -5.42 -3.29 22.30
C GLU A 22 -6.47 -2.32 21.72
N ARG A 23 -6.06 -1.11 21.33
CA ARG A 23 -6.96 -0.11 20.72
C ARG A 23 -7.50 -0.60 19.38
N VAL A 24 -6.64 -1.14 18.51
CA VAL A 24 -7.08 -1.70 17.22
C VAL A 24 -7.99 -2.90 17.43
N ALA A 25 -7.66 -3.83 18.33
CA ALA A 25 -8.49 -5.00 18.63
C ALA A 25 -9.88 -4.63 19.18
N ARG A 26 -9.96 -3.53 19.95
CA ARG A 26 -11.24 -2.99 20.45
C ARG A 26 -12.07 -2.37 19.35
N ALA A 27 -11.43 -1.63 18.43
CA ALA A 27 -12.10 -0.93 17.33
C ALA A 27 -12.62 -1.91 16.25
N VAL A 28 -11.92 -3.04 16.02
CA VAL A 28 -12.29 -4.03 14.99
C VAL A 28 -12.32 -5.43 15.62
N ARG A 29 -13.54 -5.97 15.82
CA ARG A 29 -13.78 -7.24 16.49
C ARG A 29 -13.89 -8.41 15.53
N GLU A 30 -14.26 -8.15 14.29
CA GLU A 30 -14.45 -9.13 13.23
C GLU A 30 -13.26 -9.13 12.26
N GLU A 31 -13.03 -10.25 11.56
CA GLU A 31 -12.05 -10.32 10.49
C GLU A 31 -12.47 -9.43 9.33
N GLY A 32 -11.50 -8.78 8.72
CA GLY A 32 -11.76 -7.93 7.55
C GLY A 32 -10.94 -6.65 7.50
N THR A 33 -11.36 -5.78 6.59
CA THR A 33 -10.78 -4.46 6.38
C THR A 33 -11.87 -3.41 6.56
N PHE A 34 -11.62 -2.44 7.42
CA PHE A 34 -12.60 -1.43 7.84
C PHE A 34 -12.10 -0.05 7.49
N ASP A 35 -12.78 0.62 6.57
CA ASP A 35 -12.52 2.01 6.21
C ASP A 35 -13.16 2.96 7.24
N LEU A 36 -12.36 3.86 7.77
CA LEU A 36 -12.73 4.80 8.84
C LEU A 36 -12.53 6.25 8.37
N PRO A 37 -13.15 7.24 9.05
CA PRO A 37 -12.99 8.63 8.69
C PRO A 37 -11.52 9.11 8.70
N GLY A 38 -11.18 10.03 7.78
CA GLY A 38 -9.85 10.64 7.70
C GLY A 38 -8.82 9.78 6.97
N GLY A 39 -9.26 8.83 6.13
CA GLY A 39 -8.36 7.96 5.38
C GLY A 39 -7.68 6.87 6.21
N LEU A 40 -8.19 6.66 7.43
CA LEU A 40 -7.73 5.59 8.31
C LEU A 40 -8.42 4.28 7.92
N ARG A 41 -7.66 3.20 7.89
CA ARG A 41 -8.15 1.84 7.66
C ARG A 41 -7.56 0.90 8.68
N LEU A 42 -8.39 0.07 9.28
CA LEU A 42 -7.95 -0.99 10.18
C LEU A 42 -8.18 -2.35 9.55
N LEU A 43 -7.29 -3.29 9.85
CA LEU A 43 -7.34 -4.66 9.35
C LEU A 43 -7.22 -5.63 10.50
N ARG A 44 -8.02 -6.70 10.44
CA ARG A 44 -7.91 -7.85 11.36
C ARG A 44 -7.98 -9.16 10.57
N ALA A 45 -7.10 -10.09 10.90
CA ALA A 45 -7.17 -11.47 10.41
C ALA A 45 -6.74 -12.43 11.51
N CYS A 46 -7.45 -13.55 11.66
CA CYS A 46 -7.19 -14.56 12.70
C CYS A 46 -6.35 -15.75 12.19
N SER A 47 -5.94 -15.72 10.93
CA SER A 47 -5.07 -16.72 10.32
C SER A 47 -4.14 -16.10 9.27
N PRO A 48 -3.00 -16.73 8.95
CA PRO A 48 -2.20 -16.35 7.81
C PRO A 48 -3.02 -16.44 6.52
N THR A 49 -2.79 -15.49 5.59
CA THR A 49 -3.54 -15.45 4.33
C THR A 49 -2.71 -16.01 3.17
N GLU A 50 -3.40 -16.47 2.12
CA GLU A 50 -2.77 -16.69 0.84
C GLU A 50 -2.29 -15.37 0.22
N LEU A 51 -1.51 -15.46 -0.84
CA LEU A 51 -1.02 -14.29 -1.56
C LEU A 51 -2.18 -13.58 -2.30
N GLU A 52 -2.56 -12.43 -1.80
CA GLU A 52 -3.62 -11.60 -2.36
C GLU A 52 -3.04 -10.55 -3.30
N HIS A 53 -3.57 -10.49 -4.51
CA HIS A 53 -3.17 -9.52 -5.51
C HIS A 53 -4.08 -8.29 -5.47
N GLY A 54 -3.48 -7.11 -5.44
CA GLY A 54 -4.19 -5.84 -5.37
C GLY A 54 -3.42 -4.68 -5.98
N VAL A 55 -3.98 -3.50 -5.86
CA VAL A 55 -3.31 -2.24 -6.22
C VAL A 55 -3.14 -1.43 -4.94
N SER A 56 -1.90 -1.02 -4.66
CA SER A 56 -1.60 -0.12 -3.54
C SER A 56 -2.11 1.29 -3.82
N PHE A 57 -2.06 2.13 -2.82
CA PHE A 57 -2.25 3.58 -2.91
C PHE A 57 -1.23 4.26 -1.98
N PRO A 58 -0.98 5.58 -2.13
CA PRO A 58 -0.10 6.29 -1.21
C PRO A 58 -0.59 6.14 0.23
N ALA A 59 0.20 5.49 1.07
CA ALA A 59 -0.18 5.16 2.44
C ALA A 59 1.02 4.94 3.37
N PHE A 60 0.77 5.17 4.65
CA PHE A 60 1.61 4.76 5.77
C PHE A 60 0.96 3.56 6.45
N CYS A 61 1.69 2.45 6.52
CA CYS A 61 1.19 1.17 7.01
C CYS A 61 1.97 0.73 8.24
N VAL A 62 1.27 0.44 9.32
CA VAL A 62 1.81 -0.07 10.59
C VAL A 62 1.15 -1.40 10.92
N VAL A 63 1.92 -2.35 11.41
CA VAL A 63 1.43 -3.57 12.04
C VAL A 63 1.41 -3.34 13.55
N ALA A 64 0.25 -3.46 14.17
CA ALA A 64 0.13 -3.41 15.63
C ALA A 64 0.41 -4.79 16.26
N GLN A 65 0.05 -5.88 15.57
CA GLN A 65 0.28 -7.26 15.97
C GLN A 65 0.38 -8.20 14.77
N GLY A 66 1.25 -9.21 14.85
CA GLY A 66 1.52 -10.14 13.73
C GLY A 66 2.55 -9.63 12.75
N SER A 67 2.54 -10.14 11.53
CA SER A 67 3.46 -9.74 10.47
C SER A 67 2.85 -9.88 9.07
N LYS A 68 3.37 -9.09 8.12
CA LYS A 68 2.89 -9.04 6.74
C LYS A 68 4.04 -8.98 5.74
N GLU A 69 3.85 -9.62 4.60
CA GLU A 69 4.71 -9.48 3.42
C GLU A 69 3.96 -8.72 2.31
N VAL A 70 4.67 -7.85 1.61
CA VAL A 70 4.20 -7.20 0.38
C VAL A 70 5.24 -7.43 -0.72
N LEU A 71 4.79 -7.86 -1.88
CA LEU A 71 5.60 -8.11 -3.06
C LEU A 71 5.35 -7.01 -4.10
N LEU A 72 6.41 -6.36 -4.54
CA LEU A 72 6.40 -5.40 -5.64
C LEU A 72 7.41 -5.85 -6.70
N GLY A 73 6.93 -6.35 -7.84
CA GLY A 73 7.82 -7.00 -8.80
C GLY A 73 8.41 -8.26 -8.21
N ASP A 74 9.75 -8.30 -8.15
CA ASP A 74 10.53 -9.39 -7.55
C ASP A 74 11.02 -9.04 -6.13
N ASP A 75 10.75 -7.80 -5.67
CA ASP A 75 11.14 -7.35 -4.34
C ASP A 75 10.11 -7.78 -3.29
N VAL A 76 10.59 -8.23 -2.13
CA VAL A 76 9.77 -8.65 -0.98
C VAL A 76 10.02 -7.74 0.20
N TYR A 77 8.96 -7.11 0.70
CA TYR A 77 8.97 -6.22 1.86
C TYR A 77 8.26 -6.93 3.02
N ARG A 78 9.01 -7.22 4.09
CA ARG A 78 8.48 -7.84 5.32
C ARG A 78 8.48 -6.84 6.45
N TYR A 79 7.38 -6.72 7.16
CA TYR A 79 7.28 -5.85 8.32
C TYR A 79 6.31 -6.38 9.38
N ASP A 80 6.62 -6.00 10.60
CA ASP A 80 5.97 -6.41 11.84
C ASP A 80 5.71 -5.18 12.73
N ALA A 81 5.40 -5.38 14.00
CA ALA A 81 5.14 -4.30 14.96
C ALA A 81 6.35 -3.38 15.24
N ASN A 82 7.55 -3.74 14.77
CA ASN A 82 8.76 -2.92 14.96
C ASN A 82 9.03 -1.99 13.77
N ARG A 83 8.31 -2.19 12.66
CA ARG A 83 8.58 -1.52 11.39
C ARG A 83 7.30 -0.96 10.77
N TYR A 84 7.46 0.04 9.93
CA TYR A 84 6.39 0.55 9.10
C TYR A 84 6.75 0.46 7.63
N LEU A 85 5.75 0.38 6.78
CA LEU A 85 5.87 0.44 5.34
C LEU A 85 5.28 1.77 4.84
N ILE A 86 6.01 2.47 3.96
CA ILE A 86 5.43 3.54 3.12
C ILE A 86 5.21 3.01 1.71
N THR A 87 4.03 3.29 1.18
CA THR A 87 3.71 3.16 -0.23
C THR A 87 3.51 4.56 -0.81
N ALA A 88 4.27 4.91 -1.83
CA ALA A 88 4.28 6.27 -2.39
C ALA A 88 3.50 6.39 -3.70
N ALA A 89 3.02 5.28 -4.26
CA ALA A 89 2.30 5.24 -5.54
C ALA A 89 1.31 4.08 -5.61
N ALA A 90 0.37 4.20 -6.54
CA ALA A 90 -0.58 3.12 -6.85
C ALA A 90 0.07 2.11 -7.80
N LEU A 91 0.49 0.97 -7.26
CA LEU A 91 1.22 -0.07 -7.98
C LEU A 91 0.53 -1.44 -7.82
N PRO A 92 0.60 -2.32 -8.84
CA PRO A 92 0.16 -3.70 -8.71
C PRO A 92 1.09 -4.44 -7.76
N ILE A 93 0.54 -4.87 -6.65
CA ILE A 93 1.23 -5.60 -5.58
C ILE A 93 0.59 -6.97 -5.36
N ALA A 94 1.30 -7.81 -4.64
CA ALA A 94 0.70 -8.94 -3.95
C ALA A 94 1.09 -8.86 -2.47
N SER A 95 0.21 -9.28 -1.58
CA SER A 95 0.50 -9.24 -0.15
C SER A 95 -0.11 -10.44 0.56
N ARG A 96 0.48 -10.83 1.69
CA ARG A 96 -0.07 -11.85 2.57
C ARG A 96 0.25 -11.53 4.03
N ILE A 97 -0.64 -11.92 4.91
CA ILE A 97 -0.39 -11.98 6.33
C ILE A 97 0.39 -13.26 6.60
N THR A 98 1.53 -13.13 7.27
CA THR A 98 2.45 -14.25 7.51
C THR A 98 2.37 -14.78 8.94
N GLU A 99 1.88 -13.95 9.88
CA GLU A 99 1.74 -14.31 11.28
C GLU A 99 0.41 -13.77 11.83
N ALA A 100 -0.50 -14.69 12.14
CA ALA A 100 -1.79 -14.45 12.78
C ALA A 100 -2.32 -15.75 13.38
N SER A 101 -3.12 -15.65 14.46
CA SER A 101 -3.91 -16.75 15.02
C SER A 101 -5.18 -16.18 15.69
N GLU A 102 -6.12 -17.03 16.09
CA GLU A 102 -7.31 -16.59 16.84
C GLU A 102 -6.95 -15.88 18.15
N GLU A 103 -5.94 -16.40 18.89
CA GLU A 103 -5.47 -15.82 20.16
C GLU A 103 -4.63 -14.54 19.95
N ARG A 104 -3.90 -14.47 18.84
CA ARG A 104 -3.06 -13.34 18.44
C ARG A 104 -3.32 -12.95 16.98
N PRO A 105 -4.46 -12.30 16.70
CA PRO A 105 -4.80 -11.91 15.35
C PRO A 105 -3.79 -10.90 14.77
N TYR A 106 -3.62 -10.93 13.47
CA TYR A 106 -2.97 -9.82 12.77
C TYR A 106 -3.82 -8.57 12.93
N LEU A 107 -3.20 -7.47 13.33
CA LEU A 107 -3.83 -6.16 13.47
C LEU A 107 -3.01 -5.13 12.70
N GLY A 108 -3.62 -4.52 11.69
CA GLY A 108 -2.99 -3.53 10.83
C GLY A 108 -3.66 -2.17 10.88
N VAL A 109 -2.85 -1.12 10.76
CA VAL A 109 -3.28 0.28 10.65
C VAL A 109 -2.73 0.83 9.34
N VAL A 110 -3.59 1.37 8.50
CA VAL A 110 -3.22 2.02 7.24
C VAL A 110 -3.79 3.43 7.23
N LEU A 111 -2.92 4.41 7.07
CA LEU A 111 -3.28 5.81 6.92
C LEU A 111 -3.00 6.25 5.47
N GLY A 112 -4.02 6.63 4.74
CA GLY A 112 -3.88 7.22 3.41
C GLY A 112 -3.09 8.53 3.47
N LEU A 113 -2.12 8.69 2.57
CA LEU A 113 -1.28 9.87 2.49
C LEU A 113 -1.76 10.75 1.33
N ASP A 114 -2.46 11.84 1.66
CA ASP A 114 -2.87 12.85 0.68
C ASP A 114 -1.64 13.65 0.22
N PRO A 115 -1.30 13.66 -1.09
CA PRO A 115 -0.18 14.44 -1.61
C PRO A 115 -0.26 15.94 -1.30
N ALA A 116 -1.46 16.52 -1.25
CA ALA A 116 -1.66 17.92 -0.93
C ALA A 116 -1.31 18.21 0.54
N LEU A 117 -1.72 17.33 1.46
CA LEU A 117 -1.35 17.41 2.86
C LEU A 117 0.16 17.26 3.05
N VAL A 118 0.77 16.26 2.40
CA VAL A 118 2.22 16.05 2.44
C VAL A 118 2.98 17.28 1.95
N GLY A 119 2.54 17.86 0.82
CA GLY A 119 3.12 19.10 0.27
C GLY A 119 3.00 20.30 1.22
N SER A 120 1.84 20.49 1.83
CA SER A 120 1.60 21.56 2.80
C SER A 120 2.52 21.46 4.03
N VAL A 121 2.61 20.25 4.63
CA VAL A 121 3.49 20.01 5.78
C VAL A 121 4.96 20.17 5.40
N MET A 122 5.36 19.72 4.20
CA MET A 122 6.73 19.87 3.70
C MET A 122 7.14 21.35 3.61
N VAL A 123 6.28 22.21 3.07
CA VAL A 123 6.55 23.65 2.94
C VAL A 123 6.61 24.33 4.31
N GLU A 124 5.63 24.07 5.18
CA GLU A 124 5.60 24.65 6.54
C GLU A 124 6.77 24.23 7.41
N ALA A 125 7.21 22.98 7.30
CA ALA A 125 8.36 22.45 8.03
C ALA A 125 9.73 22.87 7.45
N GLY A 126 9.74 23.61 6.32
CA GLY A 126 10.99 24.03 5.67
C GLY A 126 11.80 22.90 5.08
N HIS A 127 11.18 21.75 4.78
CA HIS A 127 11.89 20.65 4.13
C HIS A 127 12.25 21.05 2.68
N PRO A 128 13.52 20.84 2.26
CA PRO A 128 13.91 21.15 0.88
C PRO A 128 13.16 20.27 -0.10
N ALA A 129 12.85 20.82 -1.26
CA ALA A 129 12.37 20.04 -2.37
C ALA A 129 13.39 18.92 -2.70
N PRO A 130 12.96 17.70 -2.99
CA PRO A 130 13.87 16.62 -3.34
C PRO A 130 14.66 17.01 -4.60
N GLY A 131 15.97 16.77 -4.56
CA GLY A 131 16.79 16.95 -5.76
C GLY A 131 16.39 15.93 -6.82
N ASP A 132 16.49 16.34 -8.09
CA ASP A 132 16.03 15.58 -9.27
C ASP A 132 16.83 14.29 -9.56
N ARG A 133 17.80 13.93 -8.71
CA ARG A 133 18.90 13.00 -9.05
C ARG A 133 18.69 11.54 -8.67
N THR A 134 17.69 11.17 -7.85
CA THR A 134 17.57 9.77 -7.41
C THR A 134 16.12 9.35 -7.43
N ALA A 135 15.73 8.57 -8.44
CA ALA A 135 14.45 7.86 -8.41
C ALA A 135 14.51 6.82 -7.28
N MET A 136 13.73 7.04 -6.22
CA MET A 136 13.61 6.11 -5.10
C MET A 136 12.48 5.12 -5.36
N ARG A 137 12.61 3.90 -4.85
CA ARG A 137 11.54 2.90 -4.85
C ARG A 137 10.28 3.50 -4.23
N ALA A 138 9.11 3.20 -4.80
CA ALA A 138 7.83 3.65 -4.24
C ALA A 138 7.47 2.96 -2.92
N PHE A 139 8.17 1.86 -2.58
CA PHE A 139 7.96 1.09 -1.34
C PHE A 139 9.26 1.01 -0.55
N ASP A 140 9.14 1.09 0.77
CA ASP A 140 10.22 0.76 1.69
C ASP A 140 9.72 0.52 3.11
N VAL A 141 10.52 -0.20 3.90
CA VAL A 141 10.27 -0.54 5.28
C VAL A 141 11.34 0.09 6.16
N SER A 142 10.92 0.78 7.22
CA SER A 142 11.82 1.41 8.19
C SER A 142 11.40 1.12 9.63
N PRO A 143 12.31 1.27 10.62
CA PRO A 143 11.98 1.10 12.03
C PRO A 143 10.90 2.08 12.49
N LEU A 144 9.93 1.60 13.27
CA LEU A 144 8.89 2.42 13.89
C LEU A 144 9.41 3.03 15.19
N GLY A 145 9.86 4.28 15.11
CA GLY A 145 10.37 5.02 16.28
C GLY A 145 9.26 5.43 17.25
N VAL A 146 9.65 5.65 18.52
CA VAL A 146 8.75 5.96 19.65
C VAL A 146 7.79 7.11 19.33
N GLY A 147 8.28 8.23 18.83
CA GLY A 147 7.44 9.39 18.57
C GLY A 147 6.42 9.18 17.46
N LEU A 148 6.75 8.37 16.44
CA LEU A 148 5.81 8.01 15.37
C LEU A 148 4.76 7.01 15.89
N LEU A 149 5.19 6.02 16.68
CA LEU A 149 4.29 5.07 17.35
C LEU A 149 3.29 5.79 18.25
N ASP A 150 3.75 6.73 19.09
CA ASP A 150 2.87 7.53 19.97
C ASP A 150 1.82 8.33 19.17
N ALA A 151 2.22 8.94 18.06
CA ALA A 151 1.27 9.64 17.20
C ALA A 151 0.22 8.69 16.59
N VAL A 152 0.59 7.45 16.22
CA VAL A 152 -0.35 6.43 15.73
C VAL A 152 -1.29 5.97 16.84
N VAL A 153 -0.79 5.74 18.06
CA VAL A 153 -1.62 5.38 19.23
C VAL A 153 -2.66 6.46 19.49
N ARG A 154 -2.27 7.74 19.47
CA ARG A 154 -3.20 8.87 19.62
C ARG A 154 -4.22 8.93 18.47
N LEU A 155 -3.78 8.72 17.21
CA LEU A 155 -4.70 8.71 16.08
C LEU A 155 -5.78 7.62 16.22
N VAL A 156 -5.38 6.40 16.57
CA VAL A 156 -6.33 5.28 16.79
C VAL A 156 -7.20 5.55 18.02
N GLY A 157 -6.64 6.15 19.08
CA GLY A 157 -7.39 6.53 20.27
C GLY A 157 -8.55 7.49 20.02
N LEU A 158 -8.48 8.30 18.96
CA LEU A 158 -9.57 9.20 18.56
C LEU A 158 -10.81 8.47 18.00
N LEU A 159 -10.75 7.16 17.83
CA LEU A 159 -11.94 6.34 17.50
C LEU A 159 -12.90 6.20 18.69
N ASP A 160 -12.37 6.25 19.91
CA ASP A 160 -13.13 6.17 21.15
C ASP A 160 -13.51 7.58 21.70
N ALA A 161 -13.02 8.66 21.08
CA ALA A 161 -13.25 10.03 21.50
C ALA A 161 -14.62 10.56 21.02
N PRO A 162 -15.19 11.59 21.70
CA PRO A 162 -16.36 12.32 21.21
C PRO A 162 -16.17 12.81 19.78
N ALA A 163 -17.23 12.82 18.98
CA ALA A 163 -17.16 13.11 17.54
C ALA A 163 -16.60 14.50 17.21
N ASP A 164 -16.89 15.51 18.02
CA ASP A 164 -16.37 16.86 17.89
C ASP A 164 -14.86 16.94 18.21
N GLU A 165 -14.42 16.28 19.27
CA GLU A 165 -13.01 16.14 19.63
C GLU A 165 -12.24 15.39 18.51
N ALA A 166 -12.73 14.23 18.08
CA ALA A 166 -12.12 13.45 17.03
C ALA A 166 -12.04 14.24 15.71
N ARG A 167 -13.06 15.01 15.35
CA ARG A 167 -13.09 15.85 14.16
C ARG A 167 -12.02 16.94 14.21
N PHE A 168 -11.78 17.54 15.37
CA PHE A 168 -10.81 18.60 15.55
C PHE A 168 -9.38 18.08 15.64
N LEU A 169 -9.14 17.04 16.43
CA LEU A 169 -7.78 16.54 16.71
C LEU A 169 -7.21 15.64 15.60
N ARG A 170 -8.04 14.87 14.88
CA ARG A 170 -7.55 13.94 13.85
C ARG A 170 -6.69 14.61 12.78
N PRO A 171 -7.07 15.75 12.19
CA PRO A 171 -6.21 16.44 11.22
C PRO A 171 -4.86 16.87 11.82
N LEU A 172 -4.82 17.29 13.08
CA LEU A 172 -3.60 17.71 13.75
C LEU A 172 -2.64 16.54 13.97
N VAL A 173 -3.15 15.42 14.47
CA VAL A 173 -2.36 14.19 14.67
C VAL A 173 -1.89 13.63 13.32
N THR A 174 -2.72 13.66 12.29
CA THR A 174 -2.34 13.25 10.94
C THR A 174 -1.20 14.13 10.40
N ARG A 175 -1.26 15.44 10.59
CA ARG A 175 -0.16 16.36 10.21
C ARG A 175 1.13 16.06 10.97
N GLU A 176 1.05 15.75 12.26
CA GLU A 176 2.19 15.33 13.05
C GLU A 176 2.81 14.04 12.49
N ILE A 177 2.00 13.02 12.16
CA ILE A 177 2.48 11.79 11.53
C ILE A 177 3.22 12.11 10.22
N VAL A 178 2.63 12.92 9.34
CA VAL A 178 3.24 13.34 8.07
C VAL A 178 4.56 14.07 8.32
N PHE A 179 4.62 14.99 9.28
CA PHE A 179 5.85 15.71 9.67
C PHE A 179 6.95 14.74 10.12
N ARG A 180 6.61 13.79 10.99
CA ARG A 180 7.57 12.79 11.48
C ARG A 180 8.08 11.87 10.37
N LEU A 181 7.21 11.47 9.44
CA LEU A 181 7.59 10.70 8.26
C LEU A 181 8.51 11.49 7.32
N LEU A 182 8.23 12.78 7.09
CA LEU A 182 9.06 13.67 6.28
C LEU A 182 10.46 13.91 6.89
N SER A 183 10.55 13.90 8.22
CA SER A 183 11.79 14.08 8.98
C SER A 183 12.56 12.77 9.21
N GLY A 184 11.93 11.61 8.96
CA GLY A 184 12.49 10.29 9.16
C GLY A 184 13.25 9.76 7.94
N GLU A 185 13.70 8.50 8.03
CA GLU A 185 14.50 7.81 7.00
C GLU A 185 13.85 7.79 5.61
N GLN A 186 12.52 7.70 5.56
CA GLN A 186 11.76 7.67 4.31
C GLN A 186 11.29 9.06 3.84
N GLY A 187 11.69 10.13 4.52
CA GLY A 187 11.27 11.50 4.19
C GLY A 187 11.61 11.91 2.75
N GLY A 188 12.77 11.49 2.23
CA GLY A 188 13.13 11.72 0.82
C GLY A 188 12.11 11.14 -0.17
N ARG A 189 11.64 9.92 0.09
CA ARG A 189 10.60 9.25 -0.73
C ARG A 189 9.26 9.99 -0.65
N LEU A 190 8.83 10.33 0.55
CA LEU A 190 7.58 11.02 0.75
C LEU A 190 7.60 12.43 0.10
N ARG A 191 8.72 13.14 0.19
CA ARG A 191 8.90 14.44 -0.50
C ARG A 191 8.79 14.32 -2.01
N GLN A 192 9.29 13.23 -2.61
CA GLN A 192 9.18 13.02 -4.06
C GLN A 192 7.74 12.89 -4.55
N THR A 193 6.82 12.37 -3.71
CA THR A 193 5.40 12.26 -4.08
C THR A 193 4.66 13.59 -4.03
N ALA A 194 5.12 14.53 -3.21
CA ALA A 194 4.50 15.83 -3.00
C ALA A 194 4.98 16.93 -3.98
N VAL A 195 6.13 16.74 -4.65
CA VAL A 195 6.70 17.77 -5.52
C VAL A 195 6.19 17.65 -6.94
N LEU A 196 5.46 18.66 -7.37
CA LEU A 196 5.05 18.85 -8.76
C LEU A 196 6.29 19.13 -9.64
N GLY A 197 6.56 18.29 -10.64
CA GLY A 197 7.57 18.54 -11.66
C GLY A 197 8.82 17.66 -11.66
N GLY A 198 9.09 16.88 -10.59
CA GLY A 198 10.21 15.93 -10.56
C GLY A 198 9.93 14.64 -11.36
N HIS A 199 10.98 13.83 -11.61
CA HIS A 199 10.82 12.55 -12.32
C HIS A 199 9.80 11.62 -11.64
N ALA A 200 9.75 11.59 -10.31
CA ALA A 200 8.77 10.78 -9.58
C ALA A 200 7.33 11.23 -9.82
N HIS A 201 7.07 12.54 -9.88
CA HIS A 201 5.76 13.09 -10.23
C HIS A 201 5.36 12.74 -11.66
N ARG A 202 6.29 12.87 -12.61
CA ARG A 202 6.05 12.49 -14.01
C ARG A 202 5.77 11.00 -14.16
N ILE A 203 6.46 10.15 -13.39
CA ILE A 203 6.17 8.71 -13.34
C ILE A 203 4.82 8.45 -12.67
N ALA A 204 4.43 9.19 -11.62
CA ALA A 204 3.11 9.09 -11.02
C ALA A 204 1.98 9.42 -12.02
N GLY A 205 2.14 10.47 -12.83
CA GLY A 205 1.22 10.79 -13.94
C GLY A 205 1.16 9.67 -14.99
N ALA A 206 2.32 9.11 -15.36
CA ALA A 206 2.38 7.98 -16.29
C ALA A 206 1.70 6.72 -15.73
N LEU A 207 1.82 6.45 -14.41
CA LEU A 207 1.15 5.34 -13.74
C LEU A 207 -0.37 5.53 -13.75
N GLU A 208 -0.87 6.74 -13.50
CA GLU A 208 -2.30 7.03 -13.56
C GLU A 208 -2.83 6.83 -14.97
N ARG A 209 -2.15 7.36 -15.98
CA ARG A 209 -2.49 7.13 -17.39
C ARG A 209 -2.53 5.64 -17.76
N LEU A 210 -1.54 4.87 -17.32
CA LEU A 210 -1.49 3.41 -17.53
C LEU A 210 -2.61 2.68 -16.80
N ARG A 211 -3.10 3.20 -15.68
CA ARG A 211 -4.24 2.64 -14.94
C ARG A 211 -5.57 2.96 -15.60
N GLU A 212 -5.71 4.12 -16.20
CA GLU A 212 -6.91 4.51 -16.93
C GLU A 212 -7.04 3.77 -18.27
N ASP A 213 -5.94 3.64 -19.02
CA ASP A 213 -5.89 3.06 -20.36
C ASP A 213 -5.26 1.65 -20.40
N PHE A 214 -5.32 0.88 -19.30
CA PHE A 214 -4.63 -0.43 -19.23
C PHE A 214 -5.11 -1.44 -20.26
N ASP A 215 -6.35 -1.35 -20.70
CA ASP A 215 -7.00 -2.22 -21.70
C ASP A 215 -6.58 -1.91 -23.15
N ARG A 216 -6.00 -0.74 -23.39
CA ARG A 216 -5.55 -0.28 -24.72
C ARG A 216 -4.12 -0.73 -25.03
N PRO A 217 -3.73 -0.78 -26.32
CA PRO A 217 -2.33 -1.02 -26.70
C PRO A 217 -1.40 0.04 -26.10
N LEU A 218 -0.37 -0.39 -25.39
CA LEU A 218 0.64 0.49 -24.80
C LEU A 218 1.63 0.94 -25.88
N ARG A 219 1.78 2.26 -26.04
CA ARG A 219 2.87 2.90 -26.80
C ARG A 219 3.75 3.64 -25.81
N VAL A 220 4.85 3.03 -25.43
CA VAL A 220 5.78 3.59 -24.43
C VAL A 220 6.34 4.93 -24.87
N GLU A 221 6.55 5.11 -26.18
CA GLU A 221 7.04 6.33 -26.79
C GLU A 221 6.11 7.52 -26.54
N ASP A 222 4.79 7.30 -26.59
CA ASP A 222 3.79 8.34 -26.37
C ASP A 222 3.78 8.75 -24.89
N ILE A 223 3.78 7.78 -23.97
CA ILE A 223 3.79 8.05 -22.52
C ILE A 223 5.11 8.74 -22.11
N ALA A 224 6.25 8.32 -22.67
CA ALA A 224 7.53 8.97 -22.40
C ALA A 224 7.51 10.44 -22.85
N ARG A 225 6.97 10.73 -24.05
CA ARG A 225 6.83 12.08 -24.59
C ARG A 225 5.90 12.93 -23.74
N GLU A 226 4.72 12.43 -23.36
CA GLU A 226 3.78 13.10 -22.47
C GLU A 226 4.39 13.41 -21.10
N SER A 227 5.24 12.51 -20.61
CA SER A 227 5.98 12.67 -19.35
C SER A 227 7.20 13.62 -19.50
N GLY A 228 7.49 14.15 -20.70
CA GLY A 228 8.67 15.00 -20.96
C GLY A 228 10.00 14.25 -20.76
N MET A 229 10.05 12.96 -21.12
CA MET A 229 11.22 12.08 -20.96
C MET A 229 11.62 11.44 -22.30
N SER A 230 12.92 11.12 -22.45
CA SER A 230 13.33 10.15 -23.45
C SER A 230 12.81 8.75 -23.12
N VAL A 231 12.61 7.89 -24.11
CA VAL A 231 12.13 6.51 -23.90
C VAL A 231 13.04 5.74 -22.94
N SER A 232 14.36 5.86 -23.08
CA SER A 232 15.31 5.20 -22.17
C SER A 232 15.25 5.77 -20.75
N GLY A 233 15.15 7.09 -20.60
CA GLY A 233 14.97 7.76 -19.30
C GLY A 233 13.67 7.35 -18.64
N PHE A 234 12.58 7.29 -19.40
CA PHE A 234 11.29 6.82 -18.91
C PHE A 234 11.38 5.36 -18.39
N HIS A 235 11.94 4.44 -19.18
CA HIS A 235 12.14 3.05 -18.73
C HIS A 235 12.97 2.96 -17.46
N HIS A 236 14.06 3.74 -17.38
CA HIS A 236 14.93 3.75 -16.20
C HIS A 236 14.17 4.22 -14.94
N HIS A 237 13.55 5.41 -15.01
CA HIS A 237 12.83 5.98 -13.87
C HIS A 237 11.58 5.17 -13.51
N PHE A 238 10.84 4.68 -14.51
CA PHE A 238 9.67 3.82 -14.27
C PHE A 238 10.06 2.56 -13.52
N LYS A 239 11.10 1.84 -13.97
CA LYS A 239 11.59 0.64 -13.27
C LYS A 239 12.17 0.96 -11.90
N ALA A 240 12.85 2.10 -11.74
CA ALA A 240 13.36 2.52 -10.44
C ALA A 240 12.24 2.74 -9.42
N VAL A 241 11.11 3.34 -9.81
CA VAL A 241 9.95 3.58 -8.93
C VAL A 241 9.14 2.31 -8.70
N THR A 242 8.85 1.55 -9.76
CA THR A 242 7.84 0.48 -9.76
C THR A 242 8.40 -0.93 -9.61
N ALA A 243 9.71 -1.12 -9.69
CA ALA A 243 10.37 -2.41 -9.80
C ALA A 243 10.01 -3.22 -11.07
N MET A 244 9.28 -2.63 -12.02
CA MET A 244 8.74 -3.27 -13.21
C MET A 244 9.00 -2.45 -14.47
N SER A 245 9.00 -3.10 -15.64
CA SER A 245 8.88 -2.37 -16.91
C SER A 245 7.43 -1.88 -17.13
N PRO A 246 7.20 -0.83 -17.96
CA PRO A 246 5.85 -0.37 -18.29
C PRO A 246 4.93 -1.47 -18.82
N LEU A 247 5.45 -2.35 -19.67
CA LEU A 247 4.71 -3.48 -20.21
C LEU A 247 4.35 -4.53 -19.14
N GLN A 248 5.27 -4.83 -18.22
CA GLN A 248 4.99 -5.72 -17.08
C GLN A 248 3.91 -5.12 -16.16
N PHE A 249 3.97 -3.81 -15.92
CA PHE A 249 2.96 -3.09 -15.15
C PHE A 249 1.58 -3.21 -15.80
N GLN A 250 1.46 -2.87 -17.10
CA GLN A 250 0.20 -2.99 -17.83
C GLN A 250 -0.36 -4.41 -17.79
N LYS A 251 0.48 -5.43 -18.03
CA LYS A 251 0.06 -6.83 -17.95
C LYS A 251 -0.50 -7.20 -16.58
N ARG A 252 0.15 -6.79 -15.49
CA ARG A 252 -0.35 -7.06 -14.14
C ARG A 252 -1.69 -6.36 -13.90
N MET A 253 -1.83 -5.10 -14.34
CA MET A 253 -3.11 -4.37 -14.24
C MET A 253 -4.23 -5.09 -15.00
N ARG A 254 -3.99 -5.52 -16.25
CA ARG A 254 -4.95 -6.28 -17.05
C ARG A 254 -5.39 -7.57 -16.35
N LEU A 255 -4.45 -8.35 -15.85
CA LEU A 255 -4.74 -9.62 -15.18
C LEU A 255 -5.52 -9.43 -13.88
N GLN A 256 -5.19 -8.42 -13.08
CA GLN A 256 -5.94 -8.07 -11.87
C GLN A 256 -7.36 -7.55 -12.21
N ALA A 257 -7.50 -6.74 -13.26
CA ALA A 257 -8.79 -6.28 -13.72
C ALA A 257 -9.66 -7.45 -14.23
N ALA A 258 -9.08 -8.38 -15.02
CA ALA A 258 -9.78 -9.57 -15.48
C ALA A 258 -10.27 -10.45 -14.31
N ARG A 259 -9.45 -10.63 -13.27
CA ARG A 259 -9.83 -11.36 -12.05
C ARG A 259 -11.05 -10.73 -11.38
N ARG A 260 -11.04 -9.39 -11.23
CA ARG A 260 -12.20 -8.66 -10.66
C ARG A 260 -13.45 -8.81 -11.51
N LEU A 261 -13.34 -8.71 -12.85
CA LEU A 261 -14.47 -8.87 -13.76
C LEU A 261 -15.08 -10.27 -13.68
N MET A 262 -14.26 -11.32 -13.62
CA MET A 262 -14.76 -12.69 -13.44
C MET A 262 -15.47 -12.90 -12.09
N LEU A 263 -15.04 -12.21 -11.05
CA LEU A 263 -15.65 -12.32 -9.72
C LEU A 263 -16.93 -11.49 -9.59
N ALA A 264 -16.95 -10.26 -10.12
CA ALA A 264 -18.03 -9.30 -9.92
C ALA A 264 -19.11 -9.40 -11.00
N GLU A 265 -18.75 -9.68 -12.26
CA GLU A 265 -19.67 -9.65 -13.41
C GLU A 265 -19.93 -11.05 -14.00
N ASP A 266 -19.42 -12.10 -13.38
CA ASP A 266 -19.54 -13.52 -13.80
C ASP A 266 -19.11 -13.78 -15.25
N LEU A 267 -18.14 -13.02 -15.74
CA LEU A 267 -17.58 -13.18 -17.08
C LEU A 267 -16.78 -14.49 -17.18
N ASP A 268 -16.87 -15.16 -18.32
CA ASP A 268 -15.97 -16.25 -18.65
C ASP A 268 -14.52 -15.74 -18.91
N ALA A 269 -13.57 -16.65 -18.91
CA ALA A 269 -12.15 -16.30 -19.11
C ALA A 269 -11.89 -15.58 -20.45
N ALA A 270 -12.59 -15.96 -21.51
CA ALA A 270 -12.41 -15.35 -22.83
C ALA A 270 -13.01 -13.94 -22.89
N GLY A 271 -14.18 -13.73 -22.27
CA GLY A 271 -14.83 -12.43 -22.13
C GLY A 271 -14.00 -11.47 -21.29
N ALA A 272 -13.54 -11.92 -20.11
CA ALA A 272 -12.68 -11.14 -19.23
C ALA A 272 -11.35 -10.76 -19.93
N GLY A 273 -10.72 -11.72 -20.63
CA GLY A 273 -9.49 -11.46 -21.39
C GLY A 273 -9.68 -10.41 -22.47
N ARG A 274 -10.75 -10.50 -23.27
CA ARG A 274 -11.06 -9.48 -24.30
C ARG A 274 -11.33 -8.10 -23.68
N ARG A 275 -12.11 -8.06 -22.60
CA ARG A 275 -12.47 -6.80 -21.92
C ARG A 275 -11.26 -6.03 -21.41
N VAL A 276 -10.19 -6.74 -21.02
CA VAL A 276 -8.95 -6.13 -20.54
C VAL A 276 -7.86 -5.99 -21.62
N GLY A 277 -8.21 -6.16 -22.91
CA GLY A 277 -7.32 -5.88 -24.04
C GLY A 277 -6.41 -7.02 -24.46
N TYR A 278 -6.73 -8.29 -24.15
CA TYR A 278 -6.05 -9.46 -24.76
C TYR A 278 -6.72 -9.84 -26.07
N GLY A 279 -5.92 -9.87 -27.14
CA GLY A 279 -6.37 -10.36 -28.45
C GLY A 279 -6.35 -11.89 -28.60
N ASP A 280 -5.61 -12.59 -27.76
CA ASP A 280 -5.45 -14.06 -27.77
C ASP A 280 -5.79 -14.65 -26.39
N ALA A 281 -6.83 -15.48 -26.36
CA ALA A 281 -7.28 -16.16 -25.13
C ALA A 281 -6.25 -17.14 -24.57
N SER A 282 -5.42 -17.77 -25.43
CA SER A 282 -4.36 -18.69 -24.99
C SER A 282 -3.23 -17.93 -24.31
N GLN A 283 -2.86 -16.75 -24.82
CA GLN A 283 -1.89 -15.86 -24.18
C GLN A 283 -2.41 -15.41 -22.81
N PHE A 284 -3.66 -14.95 -22.74
CA PHE A 284 -4.32 -14.54 -21.50
C PHE A 284 -4.25 -15.65 -20.45
N THR A 285 -4.70 -16.87 -20.81
CA THR A 285 -4.75 -18.00 -19.88
C THR A 285 -3.36 -18.38 -19.35
N ARG A 286 -2.33 -18.37 -20.20
CA ARG A 286 -0.93 -18.66 -19.79
C ARG A 286 -0.39 -17.59 -18.84
N GLU A 287 -0.59 -16.31 -19.17
CA GLU A 287 -0.11 -15.19 -18.35
C GLU A 287 -0.86 -15.13 -17.03
N TYR A 288 -2.17 -15.37 -17.03
CA TYR A 288 -3.01 -15.45 -15.84
C TYR A 288 -2.53 -16.56 -14.90
N LYS A 289 -2.40 -17.80 -15.42
CA LYS A 289 -1.91 -18.94 -14.62
C LYS A 289 -0.52 -18.68 -14.04
N ARG A 290 0.36 -18.02 -14.79
CA ARG A 290 1.70 -17.66 -14.30
C ARG A 290 1.66 -16.68 -13.14
N LEU A 291 0.71 -15.71 -13.15
CA LEU A 291 0.60 -14.71 -12.11
C LEU A 291 -0.13 -15.25 -10.87
N PHE A 292 -1.24 -15.95 -11.06
CA PHE A 292 -2.15 -16.37 -9.97
C PHE A 292 -2.01 -17.84 -9.57
N GLY A 293 -1.17 -18.61 -10.26
CA GLY A 293 -0.92 -20.02 -9.94
C GLY A 293 -1.95 -21.01 -10.50
N ALA A 294 -3.16 -20.54 -10.87
CA ALA A 294 -4.26 -21.36 -11.36
C ALA A 294 -4.87 -20.80 -12.66
N PRO A 295 -5.52 -21.66 -13.49
CA PRO A 295 -6.29 -21.17 -14.65
C PRO A 295 -7.40 -20.20 -14.22
N PRO A 296 -7.82 -19.24 -15.10
CA PRO A 296 -8.74 -18.16 -14.76
C PRO A 296 -10.04 -18.62 -14.06
N MET A 297 -10.79 -19.54 -14.66
CA MET A 297 -12.07 -19.98 -14.10
C MET A 297 -11.91 -20.73 -12.78
N ARG A 298 -10.88 -21.58 -12.68
CA ARG A 298 -10.62 -22.34 -11.45
C ARG A 298 -10.21 -21.43 -10.28
N ASP A 299 -9.46 -20.37 -10.56
CA ASP A 299 -9.12 -19.37 -9.57
C ASP A 299 -10.35 -18.56 -9.15
N ALA A 300 -11.22 -18.18 -10.09
CA ALA A 300 -12.46 -17.47 -9.81
C ALA A 300 -13.43 -18.30 -8.95
N GLU A 301 -13.61 -19.59 -9.26
CA GLU A 301 -14.42 -20.52 -8.48
C GLU A 301 -13.89 -20.63 -7.04
N ARG A 302 -12.61 -20.90 -6.86
CA ARG A 302 -11.96 -20.98 -5.54
C ARG A 302 -12.18 -19.72 -4.70
N LEU A 303 -12.05 -18.55 -5.31
CA LEU A 303 -12.21 -17.27 -4.61
C LEU A 303 -13.67 -16.99 -4.23
N ARG A 304 -14.65 -17.38 -5.07
CA ARG A 304 -16.07 -17.29 -4.73
C ARG A 304 -16.41 -18.19 -3.55
N GLU A 305 -15.93 -19.44 -3.57
CA GLU A 305 -16.10 -20.39 -2.47
C GLU A 305 -15.51 -19.84 -1.15
N ALA A 306 -14.29 -19.30 -1.20
CA ALA A 306 -13.66 -18.69 -0.04
C ALA A 306 -14.45 -17.47 0.50
N THR A 307 -15.02 -16.65 -0.38
CA THR A 307 -15.84 -15.49 0.00
C THR A 307 -17.17 -15.94 0.64
N LEU A 308 -17.82 -16.98 0.10
CA LEU A 308 -19.07 -17.53 0.68
C LEU A 308 -18.81 -18.17 2.04
N ALA A 309 -17.72 -18.91 2.18
CA ALA A 309 -17.33 -19.53 3.46
C ALA A 309 -17.05 -18.47 4.54
N SER A 310 -16.41 -17.36 4.18
CA SER A 310 -16.15 -16.25 5.13
C SER A 310 -17.40 -15.43 5.46
N ALA A 311 -18.43 -15.44 4.59
CA ALA A 311 -19.69 -14.76 4.83
C ALA A 311 -20.72 -15.63 5.62
N GLY A 312 -20.36 -16.86 6.00
CA GLY A 312 -21.24 -17.77 6.73
C GLY A 312 -22.49 -18.20 5.96
N LEU A 313 -22.49 -18.08 4.64
CA LEU A 313 -23.57 -18.50 3.76
C LEU A 313 -23.31 -19.93 3.28
N PRO A 314 -24.34 -20.85 3.37
CA PRO A 314 -24.21 -22.25 2.95
C PRO A 314 -23.96 -22.41 1.45
#